data_e3fa9949bcf0f37d13df948cb5364c0e
#
_entry.id   e3fa9949bcf0f37d13df948cb5364c0e
#
_cell.length_a   1.000
_cell.length_b   1.000
_cell.length_c   1.000
_cell.angle_alpha   90.00
_cell.angle_beta   90.00
_cell.angle_gamma   90.00
#
_symmetry.space_group_name_H-M   'P 1'
#
loop_
_entity.id
_entity.type
_entity.pdbx_description
1 polymer ?
#
loop_
_entity_poly.entity_id
_entity_poly.type
_entity_poly.pdbx_seq_one_letter_code
_entity_poly.pdbx_strand_id
1 'polypeptide(L)'
;MDRRGKSDPRSWTEILDPVERNRTIGYLISMRRSKKSREQIIRELMPVFRGDSFSGASLAELAAAVGLGKASLYQKFPEGKAQMGAEVLEQAGRWMETEILAPLEQAGDPIQKFTAMLNAVDTFYEGGQMSCLLNTFSLGEAGELYRDRLADSIRKWREALAALARRANLAPKSATEWAEEVLLTIQGALVVSRAEGDPSVFQRTLKRLHRRGIA
;
A
#
# COMPACT_ATOMS: atom_id res chain seq x y z
N MET A 1 25.22 11.45 52.80
CA MET A 1 23.79 11.19 52.73
C MET A 1 23.33 11.70 51.34
N ASP A 2 23.28 10.80 50.34
CA ASP A 2 22.54 11.09 49.11
C ASP A 2 21.58 9.92 48.86
N ARG A 3 20.28 10.22 48.98
CA ARG A 3 19.21 9.27 48.79
C ARG A 3 18.66 9.49 47.39
N ARG A 4 19.13 8.73 46.41
CA ARG A 4 18.35 8.46 45.21
C ARG A 4 18.71 7.08 44.67
N GLY A 5 17.94 6.07 45.12
CA GLY A 5 17.99 4.72 44.61
C GLY A 5 17.55 4.65 43.16
N LYS A 6 18.48 4.83 42.25
CA LYS A 6 18.33 4.37 40.87
C LYS A 6 19.07 3.04 40.79
N SER A 7 18.33 1.94 40.78
CA SER A 7 18.88 0.63 40.46
C SER A 7 19.48 0.66 39.05
N ASP A 8 20.80 0.44 38.96
CA ASP A 8 21.54 0.32 37.72
C ASP A 8 20.97 -0.90 36.93
N PRO A 9 20.48 -0.74 35.70
CA PRO A 9 19.95 -1.85 34.91
C PRO A 9 20.99 -2.96 34.66
N ARG A 10 22.26 -2.69 34.88
CA ARG A 10 23.37 -3.64 34.70
C ARG A 10 23.49 -4.70 35.80
N SER A 11 22.86 -4.46 36.95
CA SER A 11 22.94 -5.39 38.09
C SER A 11 22.09 -6.66 37.95
N TRP A 12 21.08 -6.64 37.07
CA TRP A 12 20.19 -7.81 36.89
C TRP A 12 20.71 -8.85 35.89
N THR A 13 21.66 -8.47 35.03
CA THR A 13 22.24 -9.40 34.02
C THR A 13 23.36 -10.28 34.60
N GLU A 14 23.89 -9.95 35.77
CA GLU A 14 24.98 -10.71 36.43
C GLU A 14 24.45 -11.79 37.40
N ILE A 15 23.17 -11.73 37.78
CA ILE A 15 22.56 -12.62 38.81
C ILE A 15 21.91 -13.87 38.19
N LEU A 16 21.60 -13.84 36.89
CA LEU A 16 20.94 -14.95 36.21
C LEU A 16 21.97 -15.91 35.60
N ASP A 17 21.71 -17.22 35.73
CA ASP A 17 22.50 -18.21 35.00
C ASP A 17 22.35 -18.04 33.47
N PRO A 18 23.31 -18.55 32.68
CA PRO A 18 23.27 -18.36 31.21
C PRO A 18 21.97 -18.85 30.53
N VAL A 19 21.29 -19.83 31.08
CA VAL A 19 20.04 -20.37 30.54
C VAL A 19 18.87 -19.44 30.87
N GLU A 20 18.79 -18.95 32.09
CA GLU A 20 17.80 -17.97 32.52
C GLU A 20 17.99 -16.61 31.83
N ARG A 21 19.24 -16.19 31.63
CA ARG A 21 19.61 -14.98 30.88
C ARG A 21 19.09 -15.07 29.42
N ASN A 22 19.35 -16.18 28.73
CA ASN A 22 18.87 -16.41 27.37
C ASN A 22 17.35 -16.47 27.29
N ARG A 23 16.70 -17.06 28.30
CA ARG A 23 15.23 -17.08 28.42
C ARG A 23 14.66 -15.68 28.62
N THR A 24 15.26 -14.89 29.51
CA THR A 24 14.82 -13.53 29.84
C THR A 24 15.07 -12.60 28.66
N ILE A 25 16.23 -12.69 27.98
CA ILE A 25 16.53 -11.94 26.75
C ILE A 25 15.58 -12.35 25.64
N GLY A 26 15.32 -13.65 25.45
CA GLY A 26 14.34 -14.16 24.48
C GLY A 26 12.93 -13.65 24.77
N TYR A 27 12.51 -13.60 26.05
CA TYR A 27 11.24 -13.06 26.48
C TYR A 27 11.12 -11.54 26.27
N LEU A 28 12.17 -10.78 26.59
CA LEU A 28 12.23 -9.34 26.36
C LEU A 28 12.26 -8.97 24.86
N ILE A 29 12.97 -9.76 24.05
CA ILE A 29 12.96 -9.65 22.59
C ILE A 29 11.57 -9.98 22.03
N SER A 30 10.92 -11.02 22.56
CA SER A 30 9.55 -11.40 22.22
C SER A 30 8.53 -10.33 22.63
N MET A 31 8.66 -9.73 23.82
CA MET A 31 7.82 -8.62 24.26
C MET A 31 8.01 -7.34 23.40
N ARG A 32 9.24 -7.07 22.96
CA ARG A 32 9.53 -5.93 22.06
C ARG A 32 8.99 -6.16 20.64
N ARG A 33 8.96 -7.41 20.17
CA ARG A 33 8.32 -7.83 18.91
C ARG A 33 6.78 -7.78 18.94
N SER A 34 6.18 -7.82 20.13
CA SER A 34 4.71 -7.92 20.30
C SER A 34 3.93 -6.62 20.17
N LYS A 35 4.58 -5.48 19.93
CA LYS A 35 3.92 -4.15 20.00
C LYS A 35 3.58 -3.48 18.66
N LYS A 36 3.75 -4.15 17.50
CA LYS A 36 3.33 -3.55 16.23
C LYS A 36 1.80 -3.41 16.20
N SER A 37 1.31 -2.23 15.87
CA SER A 37 -0.11 -2.02 15.63
C SER A 37 -0.56 -2.83 14.41
N ARG A 38 -1.89 -3.11 14.31
CA ARG A 38 -2.43 -3.80 13.15
C ARG A 38 -2.13 -3.04 11.85
N GLU A 39 -2.27 -1.75 11.87
CA GLU A 39 -1.95 -0.88 10.72
C GLU A 39 -0.48 -0.93 10.30
N GLN A 40 0.45 -1.01 11.27
CA GLN A 40 1.88 -1.19 10.95
C GLN A 40 2.13 -2.53 10.27
N ILE A 41 1.51 -3.60 10.76
CA ILE A 41 1.61 -4.93 10.16
C ILE A 41 1.08 -4.90 8.72
N ILE A 42 -0.09 -4.32 8.49
CA ILE A 42 -0.68 -4.23 7.15
C ILE A 42 0.22 -3.43 6.20
N ARG A 43 0.82 -2.31 6.67
CA ARG A 43 1.80 -1.55 5.86
C ARG A 43 3.02 -2.38 5.47
N GLU A 44 3.51 -3.22 6.37
CA GLU A 44 4.67 -4.09 6.11
C GLU A 44 4.32 -5.31 5.23
N LEU A 45 3.07 -5.76 5.21
CA LEU A 45 2.58 -6.81 4.31
C LEU A 45 2.39 -6.32 2.87
N MET A 46 2.04 -5.05 2.70
CA MET A 46 1.70 -4.47 1.38
C MET A 46 2.82 -4.62 0.34
N PRO A 47 4.12 -4.35 0.63
CA PRO A 47 5.21 -4.55 -0.33
C PRO A 47 5.34 -6.01 -0.79
N VAL A 48 5.11 -6.99 0.09
CA VAL A 48 5.16 -8.42 -0.28
C VAL A 48 4.09 -8.74 -1.31
N PHE A 49 2.83 -8.33 -1.05
CA PHE A 49 1.75 -8.54 -2.02
C PHE A 49 1.95 -7.78 -3.33
N ARG A 50 2.61 -6.61 -3.31
CA ARG A 50 2.97 -5.87 -4.52
C ARG A 50 4.07 -6.57 -5.32
N GLY A 51 5.07 -7.16 -4.65
CA GLY A 51 6.19 -7.86 -5.28
C GLY A 51 5.78 -9.20 -5.85
N ASP A 52 5.20 -10.06 -5.01
CA ASP A 52 5.01 -11.48 -5.28
C ASP A 52 3.58 -11.83 -5.73
N SER A 53 2.70 -10.86 -5.82
CA SER A 53 1.24 -11.02 -5.98
C SER A 53 0.58 -11.74 -4.79
N PHE A 54 -0.76 -11.86 -4.82
CA PHE A 54 -1.45 -12.63 -3.77
C PHE A 54 -1.06 -14.10 -3.80
N SER A 55 -1.04 -14.73 -4.97
CA SER A 55 -0.76 -16.16 -5.08
C SER A 55 0.71 -16.51 -4.75
N GLY A 56 1.66 -15.67 -5.16
CA GLY A 56 3.09 -15.87 -4.93
C GLY A 56 3.52 -15.63 -3.49
N ALA A 57 2.90 -14.69 -2.79
CA ALA A 57 3.24 -14.37 -1.40
C ALA A 57 2.97 -15.57 -0.46
N SER A 58 4.04 -16.18 0.05
CA SER A 58 3.94 -17.27 1.02
C SER A 58 3.72 -16.75 2.44
N LEU A 59 3.10 -17.58 3.31
CA LEU A 59 2.96 -17.25 4.73
C LEU A 59 4.30 -17.09 5.45
N ALA A 60 5.37 -17.71 4.94
CA ALA A 60 6.71 -17.56 5.52
C ALA A 60 7.27 -16.17 5.22
N GLU A 61 7.15 -15.69 3.98
CA GLU A 61 7.57 -14.35 3.57
C GLU A 61 6.77 -13.27 4.26
N LEU A 62 5.43 -13.43 4.32
CA LEU A 62 4.55 -12.50 5.05
C LEU A 62 4.92 -12.42 6.54
N ALA A 63 5.18 -13.56 7.20
CA ALA A 63 5.60 -13.60 8.59
C ALA A 63 6.98 -12.94 8.80
N ALA A 64 7.93 -13.22 7.89
CA ALA A 64 9.26 -12.63 7.90
C ALA A 64 9.22 -11.11 7.72
N ALA A 65 8.43 -10.61 6.76
CA ALA A 65 8.28 -9.18 6.48
C ALA A 65 7.83 -8.39 7.71
N VAL A 66 6.91 -8.94 8.49
CA VAL A 66 6.42 -8.28 9.71
C VAL A 66 7.23 -8.63 10.98
N GLY A 67 8.22 -9.51 10.87
CA GLY A 67 9.04 -9.96 11.99
C GLY A 67 8.29 -10.77 13.03
N LEU A 68 7.25 -11.51 12.62
CA LEU A 68 6.43 -12.39 13.46
C LEU A 68 6.66 -13.86 13.10
N GLY A 69 6.43 -14.76 14.06
CA GLY A 69 6.28 -16.19 13.75
C GLY A 69 4.93 -16.48 13.11
N LYS A 70 4.84 -17.57 12.31
CA LYS A 70 3.59 -17.98 11.64
C LYS A 70 2.41 -18.11 12.63
N ALA A 71 2.62 -18.69 13.80
CA ALA A 71 1.58 -18.82 14.82
C ALA A 71 1.05 -17.45 15.30
N SER A 72 1.96 -16.48 15.54
CA SER A 72 1.57 -15.11 15.92
C SER A 72 0.83 -14.38 14.80
N LEU A 73 1.20 -14.66 13.54
CA LEU A 73 0.51 -14.10 12.38
C LEU A 73 -0.92 -14.63 12.30
N TYR A 74 -1.13 -15.95 12.48
CA TYR A 74 -2.47 -16.56 12.52
C TYR A 74 -3.32 -16.08 13.71
N GLN A 75 -2.72 -15.82 14.89
CA GLN A 75 -3.45 -15.20 15.99
C GLN A 75 -4.00 -13.81 15.64
N LYS A 76 -3.25 -13.04 14.84
CA LYS A 76 -3.69 -11.71 14.38
C LYS A 76 -4.63 -11.78 13.17
N PHE A 77 -4.48 -12.77 12.32
CA PHE A 77 -5.28 -12.98 11.11
C PHE A 77 -5.79 -14.42 11.07
N PRO A 78 -6.87 -14.73 11.81
CA PRO A 78 -7.41 -16.10 11.89
C PRO A 78 -7.81 -16.70 10.55
N GLU A 79 -8.28 -15.86 9.59
CA GLU A 79 -8.62 -16.28 8.22
C GLU A 79 -7.40 -16.34 7.30
N GLY A 80 -6.19 -16.18 7.85
CA GLY A 80 -4.94 -16.32 7.14
C GLY A 80 -4.67 -15.27 6.07
N LYS A 81 -4.11 -15.71 4.93
CA LYS A 81 -3.68 -14.85 3.84
C LYS A 81 -4.84 -14.07 3.21
N ALA A 82 -6.03 -14.65 3.13
CA ALA A 82 -7.22 -13.98 2.62
C ALA A 82 -7.56 -12.73 3.45
N GLN A 83 -7.57 -12.84 4.77
CA GLN A 83 -7.80 -11.70 5.65
C GLN A 83 -6.71 -10.63 5.50
N MET A 84 -5.43 -11.04 5.45
CA MET A 84 -4.30 -10.12 5.26
C MET A 84 -4.45 -9.35 3.94
N GLY A 85 -4.78 -10.04 2.85
CA GLY A 85 -5.01 -9.43 1.54
C GLY A 85 -6.19 -8.46 1.55
N ALA A 86 -7.30 -8.82 2.18
CA ALA A 86 -8.47 -7.95 2.34
C ALA A 86 -8.12 -6.64 3.06
N GLU A 87 -7.36 -6.73 4.17
CA GLU A 87 -6.97 -5.56 4.95
C GLU A 87 -5.91 -4.69 4.25
N VAL A 88 -5.01 -5.31 3.49
CA VAL A 88 -4.06 -4.57 2.63
C VAL A 88 -4.81 -3.78 1.55
N LEU A 89 -5.78 -4.40 0.88
CA LEU A 89 -6.63 -3.71 -0.11
C LEU A 89 -7.47 -2.60 0.54
N GLU A 90 -7.97 -2.82 1.74
CA GLU A 90 -8.71 -1.80 2.48
C GLU A 90 -7.84 -0.60 2.85
N GLN A 91 -6.62 -0.84 3.31
CA GLN A 91 -5.68 0.26 3.62
C GLN A 91 -5.29 1.05 2.36
N ALA A 92 -5.03 0.36 1.23
CA ALA A 92 -4.78 1.01 -0.04
C ALA A 92 -6.00 1.80 -0.53
N GLY A 93 -7.20 1.28 -0.32
CA GLY A 93 -8.47 1.97 -0.63
C GLY A 93 -8.66 3.24 0.19
N ARG A 94 -8.39 3.20 1.51
CA ARG A 94 -8.42 4.41 2.36
C ARG A 94 -7.43 5.47 1.89
N TRP A 95 -6.22 5.05 1.51
CA TRP A 95 -5.24 5.97 0.95
C TRP A 95 -5.75 6.60 -0.35
N MET A 96 -6.29 5.79 -1.26
CA MET A 96 -6.89 6.29 -2.51
C MET A 96 -8.02 7.29 -2.24
N GLU A 97 -8.88 7.00 -1.29
CA GLU A 97 -9.98 7.90 -0.90
C GLU A 97 -9.46 9.25 -0.44
N THR A 98 -8.45 9.24 0.46
CA THR A 98 -7.90 10.46 1.07
C THR A 98 -7.04 11.26 0.11
N GLU A 99 -6.13 10.60 -0.63
CA GLU A 99 -5.08 11.28 -1.40
C GLU A 99 -5.45 11.49 -2.87
N ILE A 100 -6.42 10.73 -3.40
CA ILE A 100 -6.83 10.81 -4.80
C ILE A 100 -8.27 11.33 -4.94
N LEU A 101 -9.26 10.60 -4.37
CA LEU A 101 -10.66 10.85 -4.68
C LEU A 101 -11.16 12.14 -4.02
N ALA A 102 -11.00 12.28 -2.71
CA ALA A 102 -11.46 13.46 -1.99
C ALA A 102 -10.82 14.78 -2.50
N PRO A 103 -9.50 14.85 -2.80
CA PRO A 103 -8.92 16.04 -3.45
C PRO A 103 -9.48 16.33 -4.83
N LEU A 104 -9.78 15.32 -5.65
CA LEU A 104 -10.36 15.51 -6.98
C LEU A 104 -11.79 16.10 -6.91
N GLU A 105 -12.55 15.77 -5.89
CA GLU A 105 -13.94 16.23 -5.71
C GLU A 105 -14.05 17.68 -5.17
N GLN A 106 -13.04 18.17 -4.47
CA GLN A 106 -13.04 19.51 -3.91
C GLN A 106 -13.12 20.60 -4.99
N ALA A 107 -13.67 21.78 -4.65
CA ALA A 107 -13.67 22.95 -5.50
C ALA A 107 -12.23 23.43 -5.83
N GLY A 108 -12.03 24.07 -6.96
CA GLY A 108 -10.73 24.61 -7.41
C GLY A 108 -10.44 24.33 -8.88
N ASP A 109 -9.28 24.76 -9.33
CA ASP A 109 -8.83 24.60 -10.71
C ASP A 109 -8.64 23.11 -11.06
N PRO A 110 -9.36 22.58 -12.06
CA PRO A 110 -9.26 21.17 -12.46
C PRO A 110 -7.85 20.76 -12.89
N ILE A 111 -7.07 21.65 -13.53
CA ILE A 111 -5.72 21.33 -13.99
C ILE A 111 -4.77 21.16 -12.79
N GLN A 112 -4.88 22.04 -11.79
CA GLN A 112 -4.07 21.93 -10.58
C GLN A 112 -4.41 20.65 -9.80
N LYS A 113 -5.71 20.27 -9.73
CA LYS A 113 -6.15 19.04 -9.08
C LYS A 113 -5.67 17.79 -9.80
N PHE A 114 -5.70 17.79 -11.13
CA PHE A 114 -5.14 16.71 -11.92
C PHE A 114 -3.62 16.56 -11.69
N THR A 115 -2.91 17.68 -11.67
CA THR A 115 -1.47 17.70 -11.35
C THR A 115 -1.20 17.13 -9.95
N ALA A 116 -1.96 17.56 -8.95
CA ALA A 116 -1.80 17.06 -7.57
C ALA A 116 -2.06 15.54 -7.48
N MET A 117 -3.08 15.06 -8.19
CA MET A 117 -3.38 13.63 -8.30
C MET A 117 -2.21 12.85 -8.94
N LEU A 118 -1.63 13.34 -10.04
CA LEU A 118 -0.47 12.69 -10.67
C LEU A 118 0.73 12.62 -9.72
N ASN A 119 0.98 13.67 -8.93
CA ASN A 119 2.04 13.69 -7.93
C ASN A 119 1.77 12.69 -6.78
N ALA A 120 0.52 12.58 -6.32
CA ALA A 120 0.13 11.58 -5.31
C ALA A 120 0.33 10.15 -5.86
N VAL A 121 -0.04 9.91 -7.11
CA VAL A 121 0.17 8.63 -7.81
C VAL A 121 1.66 8.30 -7.93
N ASP A 122 2.50 9.28 -8.28
CA ASP A 122 3.96 9.10 -8.35
C ASP A 122 4.54 8.68 -7.00
N THR A 123 4.13 9.37 -5.93
CA THR A 123 4.54 9.06 -4.55
C THR A 123 4.09 7.64 -4.13
N PHE A 124 2.85 7.26 -4.41
CA PHE A 124 2.29 5.96 -4.03
C PHE A 124 2.98 4.77 -4.70
N TYR A 125 3.41 4.97 -5.94
CA TYR A 125 4.13 3.94 -6.69
C TYR A 125 5.65 4.11 -6.66
N GLU A 126 6.18 5.01 -5.80
CA GLU A 126 7.61 5.27 -5.61
C GLU A 126 8.32 5.48 -6.95
N GLY A 127 7.78 6.38 -7.77
CA GLY A 127 8.31 6.67 -9.10
C GLY A 127 8.20 5.51 -10.10
N GLY A 128 7.32 4.55 -9.87
CA GLY A 128 7.11 3.38 -10.74
C GLY A 128 7.87 2.11 -10.29
N GLN A 129 8.51 2.15 -9.12
CA GLN A 129 9.21 0.99 -8.55
C GLN A 129 8.22 -0.03 -7.96
N MET A 130 7.04 0.42 -7.54
CA MET A 130 6.04 -0.43 -6.89
C MET A 130 4.93 -0.84 -7.85
N SER A 131 4.55 -2.12 -7.81
CA SER A 131 3.42 -2.64 -8.58
C SER A 131 2.08 -2.18 -8.02
N CYS A 132 1.08 -2.09 -8.89
CA CYS A 132 -0.29 -1.80 -8.48
C CYS A 132 -0.94 -3.03 -7.83
N LEU A 133 -1.48 -2.85 -6.62
CA LEU A 133 -2.25 -3.91 -5.94
C LEU A 133 -3.48 -4.34 -6.75
N LEU A 134 -4.15 -3.42 -7.46
CA LEU A 134 -5.29 -3.76 -8.32
C LEU A 134 -4.87 -4.76 -9.40
N ASN A 135 -3.66 -4.60 -9.97
CA ASN A 135 -3.13 -5.54 -10.95
C ASN A 135 -2.69 -6.86 -10.31
N THR A 136 -1.92 -6.82 -9.22
CA THR A 136 -1.40 -8.05 -8.59
C THR A 136 -2.48 -8.90 -7.93
N PHE A 137 -3.62 -8.30 -7.54
CA PHE A 137 -4.77 -8.98 -6.96
C PHE A 137 -5.87 -9.32 -8.00
N SER A 138 -5.78 -8.85 -9.25
CA SER A 138 -6.75 -9.20 -10.30
C SER A 138 -6.51 -10.58 -10.92
N LEU A 139 -5.44 -11.27 -10.55
CA LEU A 139 -5.02 -12.54 -11.15
C LEU A 139 -5.34 -13.73 -10.23
N GLY A 140 -5.65 -14.87 -10.85
CA GLY A 140 -5.87 -16.14 -10.16
C GLY A 140 -6.96 -16.08 -9.09
N GLU A 141 -6.79 -16.82 -8.00
CA GLU A 141 -7.73 -16.90 -6.88
C GLU A 141 -8.10 -15.54 -6.29
N ALA A 142 -7.15 -14.61 -6.21
CA ALA A 142 -7.41 -13.28 -5.68
C ALA A 142 -8.38 -12.49 -6.55
N GLY A 143 -8.29 -12.65 -7.88
CA GLY A 143 -9.20 -12.01 -8.82
C GLY A 143 -10.67 -12.41 -8.63
N GLU A 144 -10.91 -13.62 -8.17
CA GLU A 144 -12.26 -14.08 -7.81
C GLU A 144 -12.66 -13.58 -6.42
N LEU A 145 -11.78 -13.75 -5.43
CA LEU A 145 -12.03 -13.41 -4.03
C LEU A 145 -12.28 -11.92 -3.79
N TYR A 146 -11.61 -11.04 -4.55
CA TYR A 146 -11.67 -9.59 -4.35
C TYR A 146 -12.29 -8.82 -5.52
N ARG A 147 -12.91 -9.50 -6.50
CA ARG A 147 -13.45 -8.94 -7.74
C ARG A 147 -14.24 -7.65 -7.53
N ASP A 148 -15.24 -7.69 -6.67
CA ASP A 148 -16.14 -6.56 -6.45
C ASP A 148 -15.41 -5.35 -5.85
N ARG A 149 -14.49 -5.60 -4.93
CA ARG A 149 -13.67 -4.55 -4.29
C ARG A 149 -12.72 -3.90 -5.30
N LEU A 150 -12.08 -4.69 -6.16
CA LEU A 150 -11.20 -4.20 -7.21
C LEU A 150 -11.97 -3.39 -8.24
N ALA A 151 -13.12 -3.90 -8.69
CA ALA A 151 -13.99 -3.22 -9.63
C ALA A 151 -14.52 -1.89 -9.06
N ASP A 152 -14.93 -1.87 -7.80
CA ASP A 152 -15.39 -0.65 -7.12
C ASP A 152 -14.28 0.42 -7.05
N SER A 153 -13.05 0.03 -6.71
CA SER A 153 -11.92 0.94 -6.66
C SER A 153 -11.61 1.59 -8.02
N ILE A 154 -11.61 0.79 -9.08
CA ILE A 154 -11.41 1.27 -10.46
C ILE A 154 -12.55 2.19 -10.89
N ARG A 155 -13.80 1.80 -10.62
CA ARG A 155 -14.98 2.59 -10.96
C ARG A 155 -14.95 3.96 -10.29
N LYS A 156 -14.71 4.02 -8.98
CA LYS A 156 -14.63 5.28 -8.22
C LYS A 156 -13.56 6.22 -8.78
N TRP A 157 -12.38 5.70 -9.08
CA TRP A 157 -11.31 6.53 -9.64
C TRP A 157 -11.67 7.08 -11.01
N ARG A 158 -12.22 6.25 -11.90
CA ARG A 158 -12.69 6.66 -13.23
C ARG A 158 -13.80 7.72 -13.13
N GLU A 159 -14.76 7.55 -12.23
CA GLU A 159 -15.86 8.49 -12.03
C GLU A 159 -15.37 9.86 -11.50
N ALA A 160 -14.43 9.86 -10.56
CA ALA A 160 -13.81 11.09 -10.03
C ALA A 160 -13.03 11.85 -11.12
N LEU A 161 -12.26 11.14 -11.95
CA LEU A 161 -11.56 11.72 -13.10
C LEU A 161 -12.55 12.29 -14.12
N ALA A 162 -13.60 11.56 -14.47
CA ALA A 162 -14.63 12.04 -15.42
C ALA A 162 -15.37 13.27 -14.86
N ALA A 163 -15.65 13.30 -13.55
CA ALA A 163 -16.23 14.47 -12.90
C ALA A 163 -15.30 15.68 -12.96
N LEU A 164 -13.99 15.47 -12.75
CA LEU A 164 -12.97 16.52 -12.89
C LEU A 164 -12.92 17.07 -14.32
N ALA A 165 -12.92 16.18 -15.33
CA ALA A 165 -12.87 16.57 -16.73
C ALA A 165 -14.13 17.37 -17.15
N ARG A 166 -15.31 17.01 -16.65
CA ARG A 166 -16.54 17.81 -16.85
C ARG A 166 -16.43 19.20 -16.26
N ARG A 167 -15.79 19.35 -15.09
CA ARG A 167 -15.53 20.68 -14.49
C ARG A 167 -14.50 21.50 -15.31
N ALA A 168 -13.67 20.83 -16.09
CA ALA A 168 -12.78 21.45 -17.08
C ALA A 168 -13.47 21.69 -18.43
N ASN A 169 -14.81 21.62 -18.50
CA ASN A 169 -15.66 21.86 -19.67
C ASN A 169 -15.56 20.79 -20.77
N LEU A 170 -15.10 19.59 -20.52
CA LEU A 170 -15.25 18.49 -21.47
C LEU A 170 -16.71 18.02 -21.51
N ALA A 171 -17.20 17.72 -22.73
CA ALA A 171 -18.50 17.09 -22.92
C ALA A 171 -18.57 15.74 -22.17
N PRO A 172 -19.74 15.31 -21.68
CA PRO A 172 -19.85 14.12 -20.82
C PRO A 172 -19.21 12.86 -21.41
N LYS A 173 -19.37 12.61 -22.71
CA LYS A 173 -18.77 11.47 -23.41
C LYS A 173 -17.23 11.58 -23.41
N SER A 174 -16.71 12.72 -23.86
CA SER A 174 -15.26 12.97 -23.90
C SER A 174 -14.61 12.92 -22.50
N ALA A 175 -15.31 13.38 -21.47
CA ALA A 175 -14.84 13.30 -20.09
C ALA A 175 -14.70 11.86 -19.61
N THR A 176 -15.62 10.98 -20.00
CA THR A 176 -15.55 9.54 -19.66
C THR A 176 -14.40 8.86 -20.42
N GLU A 177 -14.28 9.12 -21.72
CA GLU A 177 -13.20 8.58 -22.56
C GLU A 177 -11.82 9.05 -22.06
N TRP A 178 -11.67 10.34 -21.73
CA TRP A 178 -10.45 10.88 -21.16
C TRP A 178 -10.08 10.23 -19.80
N ALA A 179 -11.07 10.06 -18.93
CA ALA A 179 -10.85 9.43 -17.61
C ALA A 179 -10.38 7.97 -17.75
N GLU A 180 -10.98 7.24 -18.67
CA GLU A 180 -10.60 5.86 -18.97
C GLU A 180 -9.20 5.79 -19.56
N GLU A 181 -8.85 6.67 -20.51
CA GLU A 181 -7.51 6.74 -21.09
C GLU A 181 -6.43 7.09 -20.05
N VAL A 182 -6.67 8.03 -19.14
CA VAL A 182 -5.75 8.38 -18.05
C VAL A 182 -5.50 7.15 -17.17
N LEU A 183 -6.56 6.46 -16.77
CA LEU A 183 -6.47 5.27 -15.92
C LEU A 183 -5.69 4.15 -16.60
N LEU A 184 -6.04 3.81 -17.84
CA LEU A 184 -5.37 2.80 -18.64
C LEU A 184 -3.88 3.15 -18.86
N THR A 185 -3.58 4.42 -19.09
CA THR A 185 -2.21 4.91 -19.30
C THR A 185 -1.36 4.75 -18.04
N ILE A 186 -1.89 5.10 -16.86
CA ILE A 186 -1.19 4.93 -15.58
C ILE A 186 -0.95 3.44 -15.30
N GLN A 187 -1.99 2.60 -15.41
CA GLN A 187 -1.89 1.17 -15.13
C GLN A 187 -0.98 0.45 -16.13
N GLY A 188 -1.09 0.78 -17.42
CA GLY A 188 -0.21 0.24 -18.46
C GLY A 188 1.25 0.62 -18.24
N ALA A 189 1.54 1.86 -17.83
CA ALA A 189 2.90 2.29 -17.54
C ALA A 189 3.52 1.52 -16.36
N LEU A 190 2.77 1.20 -15.32
CA LEU A 190 3.25 0.39 -14.19
C LEU A 190 3.57 -1.06 -14.62
N VAL A 191 2.73 -1.64 -15.47
CA VAL A 191 2.97 -3.00 -16.02
C VAL A 191 4.23 -3.01 -16.88
N VAL A 192 4.37 -2.04 -17.81
CA VAL A 192 5.53 -1.96 -18.71
C VAL A 192 6.80 -1.66 -17.93
N SER A 193 6.79 -0.71 -16.98
CA SER A 193 7.94 -0.43 -16.10
C SER A 193 8.44 -1.68 -15.40
N ARG A 194 7.52 -2.49 -14.87
CA ARG A 194 7.89 -3.75 -14.20
C ARG A 194 8.47 -4.77 -15.18
N ALA A 195 7.85 -4.93 -16.36
CA ALA A 195 8.30 -5.90 -17.37
C ALA A 195 9.69 -5.55 -17.93
N GLU A 196 9.99 -4.27 -18.11
CA GLU A 196 11.27 -3.78 -18.58
C GLU A 196 12.32 -3.62 -17.46
N GLY A 197 11.90 -3.65 -16.17
CA GLY A 197 12.77 -3.30 -15.04
C GLY A 197 13.21 -1.83 -15.04
N ASP A 198 12.48 -0.95 -15.75
CA ASP A 198 12.78 0.47 -15.92
C ASP A 198 11.66 1.37 -15.36
N PRO A 199 11.77 1.86 -14.12
CA PRO A 199 10.80 2.80 -13.54
C PRO A 199 10.65 4.10 -14.33
N SER A 200 11.63 4.49 -15.15
CA SER A 200 11.58 5.72 -15.93
C SER A 200 10.45 5.73 -16.97
N VAL A 201 9.96 4.56 -17.39
CA VAL A 201 8.76 4.43 -18.26
C VAL A 201 7.54 5.08 -17.59
N PHE A 202 7.30 4.75 -16.34
CA PHE A 202 6.21 5.33 -15.55
C PHE A 202 6.38 6.84 -15.37
N GLN A 203 7.56 7.29 -14.98
CA GLN A 203 7.85 8.71 -14.79
C GLN A 203 7.67 9.52 -16.09
N ARG A 204 8.17 9.02 -17.24
CA ARG A 204 7.96 9.65 -18.55
C ARG A 204 6.47 9.70 -18.90
N THR A 205 5.72 8.70 -18.52
CA THR A 205 4.27 8.64 -18.78
C THR A 205 3.52 9.67 -17.95
N LEU A 206 3.80 9.80 -16.64
CA LEU A 206 3.21 10.85 -15.81
C LEU A 206 3.54 12.25 -16.33
N LYS A 207 4.78 12.50 -16.77
CA LYS A 207 5.18 13.77 -17.40
C LYS A 207 4.40 14.04 -18.69
N ARG A 208 4.07 13.00 -19.49
CA ARG A 208 3.22 13.17 -20.69
C ARG A 208 1.78 13.51 -20.32
N LEU A 209 1.21 12.82 -19.34
CA LEU A 209 -0.13 13.13 -18.84
C LEU A 209 -0.22 14.54 -18.28
N HIS A 210 0.78 14.97 -17.52
CA HIS A 210 0.85 16.32 -16.99
C HIS A 210 0.88 17.40 -18.09
N ARG A 211 1.70 17.21 -19.15
CA ARG A 211 1.77 18.14 -20.29
C ARG A 211 0.50 18.16 -21.13
N ARG A 212 -0.16 17.01 -21.30
CA ARG A 212 -1.41 16.91 -22.03
C ARG A 212 -2.56 17.59 -21.29
N GLY A 213 -2.59 17.47 -19.95
CA GLY A 213 -3.64 18.03 -19.12
C GLY A 213 -5.01 17.34 -19.35
N ILE A 214 -6.05 18.13 -19.17
CA ILE A 214 -7.46 17.72 -19.40
C ILE A 214 -7.86 18.26 -20.78
N ALA A 215 -7.64 17.45 -21.81
CA ALA A 215 -7.95 17.80 -23.19
C ALA A 215 -8.51 16.59 -23.96
#